data_4a0bbef44beac8b2cb5175a4f904f5a2
#
_entry.id   4a0bbef44beac8b2cb5175a4f904f5a2
#
_cell.length_a   1.000
_cell.length_b   1.000
_cell.length_c   1.000
_cell.angle_alpha   90.00
_cell.angle_beta   90.00
_cell.angle_gamma   90.00
#
_symmetry.space_group_name_H-M   'P 1'
#
loop_
_entity.id
_entity.type
_entity.pdbx_description
1 polymer ?
#
loop_
_entity_poly.entity_id
_entity_poly.type
_entity_poly.pdbx_seq_one_letter_code
_entity_poly.pdbx_strand_id
1 'polypeptide(L)'
;LSLGDSYTIGESVCATCSFPEQLKDSLSINFKKDTTFSLQVIARTGWTTTNLINTIEQENITDDFDLVTLLIGVNNQFQQRNFSIYEKEFPELIATSIKAANDKKKNLIVVSIPDYAFTPFGRGSASISTEIDKYNDFAKNYCEQNGITFVNITDITREGLSNTGLVASDGLHPSKLAYTKFVERILPLAIAKLKE
;
A
#
# COMPACT_ATOMS: atom_id res chain seq x y z
N LEU A 1 10.39 3.91 3.93
CA LEU A 1 9.47 3.20 4.83
C LEU A 1 8.24 2.74 4.07
N SER A 2 7.79 1.50 4.30
CA SER A 2 6.52 0.98 3.75
C SER A 2 5.64 0.46 4.89
N LEU A 3 4.45 1.05 5.01
CA LEU A 3 3.47 0.78 6.05
C LEU A 3 2.27 0.02 5.47
N GLY A 4 1.79 -1.02 6.15
CA GLY A 4 0.63 -1.73 5.64
C GLY A 4 0.30 -3.07 6.28
N ASP A 5 -0.14 -3.99 5.43
CA ASP A 5 -0.59 -5.33 5.81
C ASP A 5 0.04 -6.43 4.93
N SER A 6 -0.65 -7.55 4.70
CA SER A 6 -0.16 -8.66 3.87
C SER A 6 0.17 -8.25 2.43
N TYR A 7 -0.50 -7.25 1.90
CA TYR A 7 -0.24 -6.71 0.56
C TYR A 7 1.05 -5.89 0.49
N THR A 8 1.52 -5.38 1.62
CA THR A 8 2.79 -4.67 1.72
C THR A 8 3.96 -5.63 1.98
N ILE A 9 3.81 -6.62 2.86
CA ILE A 9 4.88 -7.62 3.07
C ILE A 9 5.08 -8.54 1.86
N GLY A 10 4.09 -8.68 0.98
CA GLY A 10 4.13 -9.62 -0.14
C GLY A 10 3.80 -11.04 0.29
N GLU A 11 2.64 -11.23 0.95
CA GLU A 11 2.17 -12.57 1.32
C GLU A 11 2.11 -13.48 0.08
N SER A 12 2.57 -14.71 0.24
CA SER A 12 2.56 -15.76 -0.80
C SER A 12 3.44 -15.49 -2.03
N VAL A 13 4.36 -14.51 -1.97
CA VAL A 13 5.39 -14.31 -3.00
C VAL A 13 6.80 -14.36 -2.38
N CYS A 14 7.84 -14.36 -3.22
CA CYS A 14 9.22 -14.40 -2.73
C CYS A 14 9.58 -13.11 -1.97
N ALA A 15 10.57 -13.16 -1.07
CA ALA A 15 10.97 -12.04 -0.21
C ALA A 15 11.28 -10.73 -0.99
N THR A 16 11.85 -10.84 -2.21
CA THR A 16 12.16 -9.69 -3.08
C THR A 16 11.06 -9.38 -4.09
N CYS A 17 9.89 -10.04 -3.99
CA CYS A 17 8.82 -9.94 -4.96
C CYS A 17 7.71 -8.98 -4.57
N SER A 18 7.68 -8.49 -3.33
CA SER A 18 6.71 -7.50 -2.86
C SER A 18 6.91 -6.14 -3.55
N PHE A 19 5.89 -5.28 -3.57
CA PHE A 19 6.04 -3.98 -4.21
C PHE A 19 7.09 -3.08 -3.53
N PRO A 20 7.28 -3.07 -2.19
CA PRO A 20 8.32 -2.25 -1.58
C PRO A 20 9.74 -2.66 -2.00
N GLU A 21 10.00 -3.96 -2.08
CA GLU A 21 11.29 -4.47 -2.52
C GLU A 21 11.55 -4.16 -4.01
N GLN A 22 10.57 -4.43 -4.87
CA GLN A 22 10.68 -4.10 -6.30
C GLN A 22 10.82 -2.59 -6.52
N LEU A 23 10.16 -1.74 -5.72
CA LEU A 23 10.29 -0.29 -5.78
C LEU A 23 11.70 0.14 -5.38
N LYS A 24 12.24 -0.37 -4.27
CA LYS A 24 13.61 -0.11 -3.83
C LYS A 24 14.63 -0.48 -4.94
N ASP A 25 14.51 -1.68 -5.50
CA ASP A 25 15.42 -2.14 -6.56
C ASP A 25 15.30 -1.26 -7.82
N SER A 26 14.08 -0.87 -8.20
CA SER A 26 13.83 0.02 -9.32
C SER A 26 14.38 1.42 -9.07
N LEU A 27 14.27 1.96 -7.87
CA LEU A 27 14.90 3.24 -7.49
C LEU A 27 16.42 3.15 -7.59
N SER A 28 17.03 2.06 -7.11
CA SER A 28 18.47 1.85 -7.17
C SER A 28 19.02 1.86 -8.61
N ILE A 29 18.21 1.39 -9.57
CA ILE A 29 18.58 1.43 -11.01
C ILE A 29 18.47 2.85 -11.59
N ASN A 30 17.49 3.64 -11.11
CA ASN A 30 17.16 4.96 -11.68
C ASN A 30 17.94 6.13 -11.08
N PHE A 31 18.71 5.89 -9.99
CA PHE A 31 19.55 6.90 -9.36
C PHE A 31 21.04 6.65 -9.65
N LYS A 32 21.89 7.60 -9.26
CA LYS A 32 23.35 7.49 -9.46
C LYS A 32 23.91 6.28 -8.70
N LYS A 33 25.01 5.70 -9.19
CA LYS A 33 25.68 4.53 -8.59
C LYS A 33 26.06 4.71 -7.11
N ASP A 34 26.24 5.95 -6.67
CA ASP A 34 26.63 6.28 -5.30
C ASP A 34 25.42 6.49 -4.36
N THR A 35 24.19 6.34 -4.88
CA THR A 35 22.98 6.44 -4.08
C THR A 35 22.57 5.06 -3.58
N THR A 36 22.47 4.91 -2.26
CA THR A 36 22.04 3.66 -1.62
C THR A 36 20.61 3.81 -1.11
N PHE A 37 19.76 2.83 -1.37
CA PHE A 37 18.40 2.77 -0.83
C PHE A 37 18.28 1.69 0.22
N SER A 38 17.84 2.07 1.43
CA SER A 38 17.41 1.16 2.48
C SER A 38 15.88 1.04 2.48
N LEU A 39 15.37 -0.08 2.93
CA LEU A 39 13.93 -0.31 3.07
C LEU A 39 13.63 -0.82 4.48
N GLN A 40 12.71 -0.14 5.16
CA GLN A 40 12.03 -0.65 6.35
C GLN A 40 10.57 -0.94 6.01
N VAL A 41 10.06 -2.08 6.44
CA VAL A 41 8.67 -2.48 6.26
C VAL A 41 8.04 -2.71 7.62
N ILE A 42 6.95 -2.01 7.91
CA ILE A 42 6.11 -2.22 9.09
C ILE A 42 4.74 -2.67 8.59
N ALA A 43 4.58 -3.96 8.49
CA ALA A 43 3.38 -4.57 7.94
C ALA A 43 3.27 -6.04 8.38
N ARG A 44 2.05 -6.55 8.50
CA ARG A 44 1.80 -7.95 8.83
C ARG A 44 0.47 -8.42 8.27
N THR A 45 0.39 -9.69 7.94
CA THR A 45 -0.84 -10.36 7.49
C THR A 45 -1.98 -10.15 8.48
N GLY A 46 -3.13 -9.74 7.95
CA GLY A 46 -4.35 -9.55 8.72
C GLY A 46 -4.44 -8.20 9.47
N TRP A 47 -3.42 -7.34 9.41
CA TRP A 47 -3.47 -6.06 10.11
C TRP A 47 -4.55 -5.12 9.58
N THR A 48 -5.33 -4.59 10.51
CA THR A 48 -6.22 -3.45 10.33
C THR A 48 -5.46 -2.13 10.58
N THR A 49 -6.12 -1.01 10.33
CA THR A 49 -5.59 0.32 10.69
C THR A 49 -5.22 0.40 12.17
N THR A 50 -6.03 -0.15 13.06
CA THR A 50 -5.77 -0.20 14.52
C THR A 50 -4.47 -0.96 14.84
N ASN A 51 -4.24 -2.11 14.19
CA ASN A 51 -3.04 -2.89 14.43
C ASN A 51 -1.79 -2.14 13.98
N LEU A 52 -1.86 -1.48 12.81
CA LEU A 52 -0.74 -0.71 12.28
C LEU A 52 -0.41 0.48 13.18
N ILE A 53 -1.39 1.25 13.65
CA ILE A 53 -1.19 2.37 14.60
C ILE A 53 -0.46 1.87 15.85
N ASN A 54 -1.01 0.85 16.50
CA ASN A 54 -0.44 0.32 17.74
C ASN A 54 1.01 -0.16 17.57
N THR A 55 1.33 -0.74 16.40
CA THR A 55 2.70 -1.20 16.14
C THR A 55 3.66 -0.03 15.89
N ILE A 56 3.24 0.97 15.12
CA ILE A 56 4.07 2.16 14.87
C ILE A 56 4.41 2.87 16.18
N GLU A 57 3.43 3.00 17.09
CA GLU A 57 3.65 3.60 18.41
C GLU A 57 4.64 2.81 19.26
N GLN A 58 4.63 1.48 19.17
CA GLN A 58 5.53 0.61 19.94
C GLN A 58 6.94 0.59 19.37
N GLU A 59 7.09 0.64 18.04
CA GLU A 59 8.40 0.55 17.38
C GLU A 59 9.18 1.86 17.40
N ASN A 60 8.58 2.99 17.81
CA ASN A 60 9.25 4.31 17.87
C ASN A 60 10.05 4.59 16.59
N ILE A 61 9.37 4.55 15.43
CA ILE A 61 10.02 4.78 14.13
C ILE A 61 10.65 6.16 14.06
N THR A 62 11.78 6.26 13.34
CA THR A 62 12.44 7.55 13.10
C THR A 62 11.64 8.46 12.18
N ASP A 63 11.91 9.76 12.24
CA ASP A 63 11.21 10.80 11.47
C ASP A 63 12.07 11.29 10.28
N ASP A 64 12.88 10.42 9.65
CA ASP A 64 13.88 10.79 8.65
C ASP A 64 13.82 10.00 7.33
N PHE A 65 12.68 9.39 7.04
CA PHE A 65 12.51 8.67 5.77
C PHE A 65 12.32 9.62 4.59
N ASP A 66 13.08 9.41 3.52
CA ASP A 66 12.96 10.18 2.27
C ASP A 66 11.68 9.86 1.48
N LEU A 67 11.12 8.67 1.67
CA LEU A 67 9.88 8.23 1.04
C LEU A 67 9.11 7.30 1.97
N VAL A 68 7.80 7.55 2.10
CA VAL A 68 6.88 6.68 2.83
C VAL A 68 5.76 6.22 1.90
N THR A 69 5.45 4.92 1.91
CA THR A 69 4.26 4.36 1.26
C THR A 69 3.30 3.81 2.31
N LEU A 70 2.00 4.01 2.10
CA LEU A 70 0.93 3.49 2.97
C LEU A 70 -0.09 2.73 2.13
N LEU A 71 -0.27 1.44 2.42
CA LEU A 71 -1.32 0.58 1.87
C LEU A 71 -1.97 -0.19 3.01
N ILE A 72 -3.15 0.23 3.45
CA ILE A 72 -3.87 -0.34 4.60
C ILE A 72 -5.38 -0.12 4.49
N GLY A 73 -6.16 -1.03 5.03
CA GLY A 73 -7.61 -0.90 5.13
C GLY A 73 -8.40 -2.09 4.60
N VAL A 74 -7.79 -2.93 3.75
CA VAL A 74 -8.49 -4.11 3.23
C VAL A 74 -8.95 -5.05 4.35
N ASN A 75 -8.17 -5.19 5.41
CA ASN A 75 -8.54 -6.02 6.55
C ASN A 75 -9.61 -5.40 7.46
N ASN A 76 -9.75 -4.09 7.47
CA ASN A 76 -10.90 -3.45 8.12
C ASN A 76 -12.21 -3.92 7.45
N GLN A 77 -12.24 -3.93 6.11
CA GLN A 77 -13.35 -4.43 5.32
C GLN A 77 -13.51 -5.96 5.49
N PHE A 78 -12.45 -6.74 5.29
CA PHE A 78 -12.47 -8.20 5.36
C PHE A 78 -12.95 -8.73 6.71
N GLN A 79 -12.55 -8.08 7.81
CA GLN A 79 -12.96 -8.41 9.17
C GLN A 79 -14.30 -7.76 9.58
N GLN A 80 -15.01 -7.11 8.64
CA GLN A 80 -16.28 -6.45 8.84
C GLN A 80 -16.24 -5.42 10.01
N ARG A 81 -15.12 -4.70 10.13
CA ARG A 81 -15.00 -3.62 11.11
C ARG A 81 -15.93 -2.46 10.73
N ASN A 82 -16.46 -1.77 11.73
CA ASN A 82 -17.25 -0.58 11.46
C ASN A 82 -16.39 0.42 10.65
N PHE A 83 -16.93 0.90 9.54
CA PHE A 83 -16.24 1.83 8.65
C PHE A 83 -15.80 3.12 9.37
N SER A 84 -16.55 3.57 10.38
CA SER A 84 -16.19 4.73 11.21
C SER A 84 -14.82 4.60 11.89
N ILE A 85 -14.33 3.36 12.12
CA ILE A 85 -12.97 3.13 12.63
C ILE A 85 -11.97 3.58 11.57
N TYR A 86 -12.16 3.16 10.31
CA TYR A 86 -11.28 3.57 9.20
C TYR A 86 -11.33 5.07 8.97
N GLU A 87 -12.53 5.68 9.00
CA GLU A 87 -12.69 7.14 8.86
C GLU A 87 -11.92 7.93 9.90
N LYS A 88 -11.78 7.39 11.11
CA LYS A 88 -10.99 8.00 12.19
C LYS A 88 -9.50 7.71 12.05
N GLU A 89 -9.13 6.44 11.86
CA GLU A 89 -7.77 5.94 11.96
C GLU A 89 -6.93 6.21 10.70
N PHE A 90 -7.55 6.29 9.52
CA PHE A 90 -6.83 6.59 8.29
C PHE A 90 -6.18 7.99 8.30
N PRO A 91 -6.88 9.07 8.70
CA PRO A 91 -6.25 10.39 8.91
C PRO A 91 -5.10 10.38 9.93
N GLU A 92 -5.21 9.59 10.98
CA GLU A 92 -4.16 9.43 12.00
C GLU A 92 -2.91 8.76 11.41
N LEU A 93 -3.10 7.68 10.63
CA LEU A 93 -2.01 7.03 9.91
C LEU A 93 -1.36 7.96 8.88
N ILE A 94 -2.14 8.80 8.20
CA ILE A 94 -1.61 9.83 7.30
C ILE A 94 -0.70 10.81 8.06
N ALA A 95 -1.16 11.33 9.19
CA ALA A 95 -0.37 12.26 10.01
C ALA A 95 0.95 11.63 10.49
N THR A 96 0.88 10.39 10.97
CA THR A 96 2.06 9.61 11.39
C THR A 96 3.01 9.34 10.22
N SER A 97 2.47 9.00 9.04
CA SER A 97 3.27 8.78 7.83
C SER A 97 3.98 10.04 7.34
N ILE A 98 3.31 11.20 7.44
CA ILE A 98 3.92 12.50 7.10
C ILE A 98 5.04 12.83 8.08
N LYS A 99 4.83 12.59 9.36
CA LYS A 99 5.87 12.79 10.38
C LYS A 99 7.08 11.91 10.08
N ALA A 100 6.89 10.62 9.84
CA ALA A 100 7.97 9.71 9.45
C ALA A 100 8.70 10.15 8.17
N ALA A 101 8.02 10.84 7.26
CA ALA A 101 8.59 11.44 6.05
C ALA A 101 9.26 12.82 6.31
N ASN A 102 9.77 13.06 7.52
CA ASN A 102 10.44 14.30 7.91
C ASN A 102 9.52 15.52 7.74
N ASP A 103 8.26 15.40 8.14
CA ASP A 103 7.17 16.37 8.00
C ASP A 103 6.91 16.84 6.54
N LYS A 104 7.39 16.06 5.56
CA LYS A 104 7.21 16.37 4.14
C LYS A 104 6.07 15.55 3.55
N LYS A 105 4.85 16.07 3.57
CA LYS A 105 3.69 15.38 2.98
C LYS A 105 3.88 15.00 1.50
N LYS A 106 4.73 15.74 0.77
CA LYS A 106 5.08 15.41 -0.61
C LYS A 106 5.78 14.05 -0.73
N ASN A 107 6.47 13.59 0.32
CA ASN A 107 7.20 12.33 0.36
C ASN A 107 6.33 11.12 0.78
N LEU A 108 5.04 11.33 0.99
CA LEU A 108 4.07 10.27 1.22
C LEU A 108 3.38 9.88 -0.09
N ILE A 109 3.27 8.57 -0.31
CA ILE A 109 2.44 7.96 -1.36
C ILE A 109 1.46 7.01 -0.69
N VAL A 110 0.18 7.29 -0.82
CA VAL A 110 -0.90 6.38 -0.44
C VAL A 110 -1.27 5.51 -1.62
N VAL A 111 -1.36 4.22 -1.40
CA VAL A 111 -1.74 3.24 -2.43
C VAL A 111 -3.14 2.73 -2.12
N SER A 112 -4.02 2.67 -3.12
CA SER A 112 -5.36 2.12 -2.93
C SER A 112 -5.31 0.67 -2.44
N ILE A 113 -6.31 0.25 -1.67
CA ILE A 113 -6.43 -1.16 -1.29
C ILE A 113 -6.88 -2.00 -2.50
N PRO A 114 -6.37 -3.25 -2.61
CA PRO A 114 -6.73 -4.16 -3.68
C PRO A 114 -8.17 -4.65 -3.55
N ASP A 115 -8.78 -4.97 -4.69
CA ASP A 115 -10.11 -5.59 -4.74
C ASP A 115 -9.98 -7.11 -4.86
N TYR A 116 -10.05 -7.80 -3.74
CA TYR A 116 -9.92 -9.24 -3.70
C TYR A 116 -11.19 -10.00 -4.18
N ALA A 117 -12.27 -9.28 -4.52
CA ALA A 117 -13.42 -9.89 -5.17
C ALA A 117 -13.02 -10.59 -6.48
N PHE A 118 -12.05 -10.03 -7.20
CA PHE A 118 -11.58 -10.57 -8.48
C PHE A 118 -10.46 -11.60 -8.34
N THR A 119 -10.50 -12.38 -7.29
CA THR A 119 -9.59 -13.50 -7.04
C THR A 119 -10.37 -14.82 -6.92
N PRO A 120 -9.73 -15.98 -7.03
CA PRO A 120 -10.36 -17.28 -6.74
C PRO A 120 -11.03 -17.32 -5.36
N PHE A 121 -10.46 -16.62 -4.37
CA PHE A 121 -11.05 -16.51 -3.03
C PHE A 121 -12.33 -15.66 -3.04
N GLY A 122 -12.31 -14.49 -3.68
CA GLY A 122 -13.43 -13.54 -3.69
C GLY A 122 -14.55 -13.89 -4.67
N ARG A 123 -14.27 -14.74 -5.68
CA ARG A 123 -15.25 -15.34 -6.61
C ARG A 123 -16.17 -14.35 -7.33
N GLY A 124 -15.71 -13.13 -7.57
CA GLY A 124 -16.50 -12.08 -8.25
C GLY A 124 -17.57 -11.44 -7.38
N SER A 125 -17.44 -11.45 -6.07
CA SER A 125 -18.44 -10.88 -5.14
C SER A 125 -18.60 -9.37 -5.32
N ALA A 126 -19.74 -8.94 -5.84
CA ALA A 126 -20.06 -7.52 -6.02
C ALA A 126 -20.13 -6.74 -4.69
N SER A 127 -20.54 -7.40 -3.60
CA SER A 127 -20.60 -6.76 -2.29
C SER A 127 -19.19 -6.41 -1.76
N ILE A 128 -18.20 -7.27 -2.00
CA ILE A 128 -16.81 -6.96 -1.66
C ILE A 128 -16.34 -5.74 -2.45
N SER A 129 -16.53 -5.73 -3.78
CA SER A 129 -16.11 -4.61 -4.62
C SER A 129 -16.76 -3.28 -4.20
N THR A 130 -18.05 -3.29 -3.89
CA THR A 130 -18.75 -2.09 -3.43
C THR A 130 -18.14 -1.54 -2.13
N GLU A 131 -17.79 -2.42 -1.19
CA GLU A 131 -17.16 -1.99 0.05
C GLU A 131 -15.72 -1.53 -0.17
N ILE A 132 -14.93 -2.23 -1.00
CA ILE A 132 -13.58 -1.79 -1.36
C ILE A 132 -13.60 -0.40 -2.03
N ASP A 133 -14.56 -0.14 -2.92
CA ASP A 133 -14.74 1.18 -3.52
C ASP A 133 -14.99 2.25 -2.44
N LYS A 134 -15.85 1.97 -1.46
CA LYS A 134 -16.12 2.89 -0.36
C LYS A 134 -14.86 3.27 0.41
N TYR A 135 -13.98 2.29 0.73
CA TYR A 135 -12.71 2.55 1.42
C TYR A 135 -11.75 3.35 0.53
N ASN A 136 -11.62 2.99 -0.73
CA ASN A 136 -10.74 3.67 -1.67
C ASN A 136 -11.22 5.10 -2.00
N ASP A 137 -12.51 5.31 -2.16
CA ASP A 137 -13.09 6.65 -2.38
C ASP A 137 -12.84 7.57 -1.19
N PHE A 138 -13.00 7.06 0.04
CA PHE A 138 -12.67 7.82 1.24
C PHE A 138 -11.19 8.21 1.26
N ALA A 139 -10.29 7.23 1.07
CA ALA A 139 -8.85 7.46 1.09
C ALA A 139 -8.41 8.43 -0.01
N LYS A 140 -8.93 8.26 -1.23
CA LYS A 140 -8.66 9.14 -2.37
C LYS A 140 -9.10 10.57 -2.09
N ASN A 141 -10.36 10.77 -1.68
CA ASN A 141 -10.91 12.09 -1.39
C ASN A 141 -10.12 12.78 -0.27
N TYR A 142 -9.78 12.04 0.79
CA TYR A 142 -8.96 12.58 1.87
C TYR A 142 -7.59 13.02 1.37
N CYS A 143 -6.92 12.21 0.56
CA CYS A 143 -5.61 12.53 -0.01
C CYS A 143 -5.68 13.76 -0.94
N GLU A 144 -6.67 13.82 -1.82
CA GLU A 144 -6.87 14.96 -2.75
C GLU A 144 -7.10 16.27 -1.98
N GLN A 145 -7.97 16.27 -0.97
CA GLN A 145 -8.24 17.45 -0.13
C GLN A 145 -7.01 17.93 0.65
N ASN A 146 -6.08 17.03 0.98
CA ASN A 146 -4.88 17.34 1.76
C ASN A 146 -3.61 17.48 0.91
N GLY A 147 -3.70 17.38 -0.43
CA GLY A 147 -2.56 17.48 -1.34
C GLY A 147 -1.55 16.35 -1.17
N ILE A 148 -2.04 15.13 -0.91
CA ILE A 148 -1.25 13.90 -0.75
C ILE A 148 -1.38 13.07 -2.01
N THR A 149 -0.29 12.45 -2.44
CA THR A 149 -0.30 11.59 -3.63
C THR A 149 -1.04 10.28 -3.34
N PHE A 150 -2.10 10.02 -4.11
CA PHE A 150 -2.84 8.75 -4.10
C PHE A 150 -2.59 8.00 -5.41
N VAL A 151 -2.22 6.71 -5.31
CA VAL A 151 -1.98 5.85 -6.48
C VAL A 151 -3.01 4.72 -6.48
N ASN A 152 -3.83 4.69 -7.51
CA ASN A 152 -4.78 3.60 -7.70
C ASN A 152 -4.08 2.36 -8.27
N ILE A 153 -4.25 1.20 -7.61
CA ILE A 153 -3.84 -0.13 -8.09
C ILE A 153 -5.00 -1.12 -8.12
N THR A 154 -6.17 -0.69 -7.68
CA THR A 154 -7.36 -1.54 -7.53
C THR A 154 -7.83 -2.10 -8.88
N ASP A 155 -7.75 -1.32 -9.95
CA ASP A 155 -8.08 -1.77 -11.31
C ASP A 155 -7.14 -2.90 -11.79
N ILE A 156 -5.86 -2.90 -11.41
CA ILE A 156 -4.94 -4.00 -11.69
C ILE A 156 -5.43 -5.29 -11.02
N THR A 157 -5.83 -5.20 -9.76
CA THR A 157 -6.31 -6.38 -9.00
C THR A 157 -7.66 -6.88 -9.51
N ARG A 158 -8.48 -6.01 -10.09
CA ARG A 158 -9.76 -6.37 -10.73
C ARG A 158 -9.61 -7.20 -12.01
N GLU A 159 -8.42 -7.31 -12.56
CA GLU A 159 -8.13 -8.22 -13.68
C GLU A 159 -7.88 -9.67 -13.20
N GLY A 160 -7.77 -9.95 -11.91
CA GLY A 160 -7.28 -11.23 -11.36
C GLY A 160 -8.05 -12.48 -11.79
N LEU A 161 -9.37 -12.39 -12.00
CA LEU A 161 -10.15 -13.53 -12.52
C LEU A 161 -9.97 -13.76 -14.03
N SER A 162 -9.74 -12.70 -14.80
CA SER A 162 -9.48 -12.79 -16.25
C SER A 162 -8.02 -13.03 -16.57
N ASN A 163 -7.11 -12.62 -15.68
CA ASN A 163 -5.67 -12.77 -15.79
C ASN A 163 -5.13 -13.39 -14.49
N THR A 164 -5.21 -14.71 -14.40
CA THR A 164 -4.80 -15.47 -13.20
C THR A 164 -3.33 -15.31 -12.85
N GLY A 165 -2.49 -14.87 -13.79
CA GLY A 165 -1.09 -14.54 -13.55
C GLY A 165 -0.90 -13.36 -12.56
N LEU A 166 -1.94 -12.58 -12.29
CA LEU A 166 -1.91 -11.48 -11.31
C LEU A 166 -2.19 -11.93 -9.87
N VAL A 167 -2.65 -13.17 -9.67
CA VAL A 167 -2.96 -13.71 -8.34
C VAL A 167 -1.88 -14.72 -7.93
N ALA A 168 -1.44 -14.64 -6.69
CA ALA A 168 -0.49 -15.58 -6.11
C ALA A 168 -1.09 -16.99 -5.93
N SER A 169 -0.26 -17.95 -5.59
CA SER A 169 -0.65 -19.37 -5.49
C SER A 169 -1.68 -19.66 -4.40
N ASP A 170 -1.87 -18.74 -3.44
CA ASP A 170 -2.90 -18.85 -2.41
C ASP A 170 -4.32 -18.50 -2.90
N GLY A 171 -4.43 -18.00 -4.14
CA GLY A 171 -5.71 -17.62 -4.73
C GLY A 171 -6.33 -16.33 -4.17
N LEU A 172 -5.56 -15.52 -3.45
CA LEU A 172 -6.01 -14.29 -2.79
C LEU A 172 -5.09 -13.09 -3.02
N HIS A 173 -3.80 -13.21 -2.67
CA HIS A 173 -2.86 -12.10 -2.71
C HIS A 173 -2.33 -11.83 -4.12
N PRO A 174 -1.80 -10.63 -4.38
CA PRO A 174 -1.18 -10.31 -5.65
C PRO A 174 0.06 -11.16 -5.93
N SER A 175 0.24 -11.56 -7.17
CA SER A 175 1.47 -12.21 -7.62
C SER A 175 2.63 -11.22 -7.75
N LYS A 176 3.85 -11.74 -7.95
CA LYS A 176 5.00 -10.92 -8.34
C LYS A 176 4.68 -10.01 -9.55
N LEU A 177 3.95 -10.52 -10.54
CA LEU A 177 3.57 -9.76 -11.73
C LEU A 177 2.64 -8.58 -11.38
N ALA A 178 1.66 -8.81 -10.51
CA ALA A 178 0.78 -7.72 -10.05
C ALA A 178 1.59 -6.65 -9.29
N TYR A 179 2.50 -7.06 -8.42
CA TYR A 179 3.39 -6.11 -7.73
C TYR A 179 4.29 -5.33 -8.69
N THR A 180 4.78 -5.95 -9.77
CA THR A 180 5.51 -5.23 -10.82
C THR A 180 4.65 -4.12 -11.44
N LYS A 181 3.37 -4.42 -11.75
CA LYS A 181 2.43 -3.41 -12.26
C LYS A 181 2.13 -2.30 -11.24
N PHE A 182 2.10 -2.60 -9.93
CA PHE A 182 1.99 -1.57 -8.90
C PHE A 182 3.19 -0.64 -8.93
N VAL A 183 4.39 -1.21 -9.02
CA VAL A 183 5.65 -0.45 -9.07
C VAL A 183 5.73 0.41 -10.33
N GLU A 184 5.28 -0.07 -11.47
CA GLU A 184 5.22 0.73 -12.72
C GLU A 184 4.43 2.04 -12.54
N ARG A 185 3.40 2.06 -11.67
CA ARG A 185 2.62 3.26 -11.36
C ARG A 185 3.25 4.12 -10.26
N ILE A 186 3.86 3.49 -9.26
CA ILE A 186 4.44 4.20 -8.10
C ILE A 186 5.79 4.83 -8.45
N LEU A 187 6.63 4.13 -9.22
CA LEU A 187 8.02 4.49 -9.48
C LEU A 187 8.21 5.90 -10.07
N PRO A 188 7.47 6.35 -11.10
CA PRO A 188 7.65 7.70 -11.65
C PRO A 188 7.39 8.79 -10.60
N LEU A 189 6.39 8.57 -9.73
CA LEU A 189 6.04 9.50 -8.66
C LEU A 189 7.10 9.49 -7.56
N ALA A 190 7.59 8.31 -7.18
CA ALA A 190 8.67 8.16 -6.20
C ALA A 190 9.96 8.85 -6.67
N ILE A 191 10.34 8.67 -7.94
CA ILE A 191 11.52 9.34 -8.54
C ILE A 191 11.35 10.86 -8.51
N ALA A 192 10.18 11.39 -8.88
CA ALA A 192 9.91 12.83 -8.85
C ALA A 192 10.10 13.41 -7.44
N LYS A 193 9.52 12.74 -6.43
CA LYS A 193 9.59 13.16 -5.02
C LYS A 193 11.01 13.15 -4.45
N LEU A 194 11.83 12.20 -4.85
CA LEU A 194 13.21 12.03 -4.36
C LEU A 194 14.21 12.94 -5.09
N LYS A 195 13.84 13.57 -6.21
CA LYS A 195 14.68 14.52 -6.96
C LYS A 195 14.42 16.00 -6.61
N GLU A 196 13.33 16.28 -5.90
CA GLU A 196 12.95 17.61 -5.39
C GLU A 196 13.62 17.93 -4.04
#